data_f7cd38c635fe7bfe5045b55b8950c81f
#
_entry.id   f7cd38c635fe7bfe5045b55b8950c81f
#
_cell.length_a   1.000
_cell.length_b   1.000
_cell.length_c   1.000
_cell.angle_alpha   90.00
_cell.angle_beta   90.00
_cell.angle_gamma   90.00
#
_symmetry.space_group_name_H-M   'P 1'
#
loop_
_entity.id
_entity.type
_entity.pdbx_description
1 polymer ?
#
loop_
_entity_poly.entity_id
_entity_poly.type
_entity_poly.pdbx_seq_one_letter_code
_entity_poly.pdbx_strand_id
1 'polypeptide(L)'
;MAEWRNHVEPLGPGVIGIAKHGRMVTDAAIVGSDLQALLDGDERAPEQLVNAASLPGAVGRVWAMADHHFGYGLPIGGVLATDHDAGEQGGAVSPGAVGFDINCGVRMLAFDMMADDLPDPAKFARRLGGRVPSGTSGRGGVDLSARDLTNVLEEGASAVADLGLGAVDDLRRLESDGRLDAEVCLLYTTDAADDLN
;
A
#
# COMPACT_ATOMS: atom_id res chain seq x y z
N MET A 1 16.41 18.51 -10.97
CA MET A 1 15.09 18.69 -10.30
C MET A 1 14.06 18.02 -11.19
N ALA A 2 13.22 17.16 -10.65
CA ALA A 2 12.23 16.45 -11.46
C ALA A 2 11.25 17.44 -12.12
N GLU A 3 10.95 17.22 -13.40
CA GLU A 3 10.17 18.15 -14.24
C GLU A 3 8.78 18.46 -13.65
N TRP A 4 8.13 17.47 -13.03
CA TRP A 4 6.80 17.62 -12.44
C TRP A 4 6.70 18.76 -11.41
N ARG A 5 7.80 19.12 -10.72
CA ARG A 5 7.82 20.22 -9.74
C ARG A 5 7.50 21.58 -10.33
N ASN A 6 7.72 21.76 -11.62
CA ASN A 6 7.40 23.01 -12.33
C ASN A 6 5.91 23.11 -12.70
N HIS A 7 5.15 22.04 -12.50
CA HIS A 7 3.74 21.93 -12.89
C HIS A 7 2.82 21.75 -11.69
N VAL A 8 3.32 22.04 -10.49
CA VAL A 8 2.57 21.89 -9.22
C VAL A 8 1.66 23.08 -9.00
N GLU A 9 0.41 22.82 -8.63
CA GLU A 9 -0.58 23.81 -8.27
C GLU A 9 -1.42 23.38 -7.06
N PRO A 10 -1.76 24.29 -6.13
CA PRO A 10 -2.66 23.94 -5.03
C PRO A 10 -4.10 23.77 -5.54
N LEU A 11 -4.74 22.65 -5.25
CA LEU A 11 -6.14 22.38 -5.61
C LEU A 11 -7.11 22.60 -4.43
N GLY A 12 -6.58 22.64 -3.21
CA GLY A 12 -7.34 22.82 -1.98
C GLY A 12 -6.55 22.41 -0.75
N PRO A 13 -7.14 22.48 0.43
CA PRO A 13 -6.48 22.03 1.65
C PRO A 13 -6.08 20.55 1.54
N GLY A 14 -4.79 20.25 1.74
CA GLY A 14 -4.28 18.89 1.69
C GLY A 14 -4.24 18.25 0.29
N VAL A 15 -4.34 19.04 -0.80
CA VAL A 15 -4.30 18.50 -2.16
C VAL A 15 -3.40 19.37 -3.05
N ILE A 16 -2.43 18.74 -3.68
CA ILE A 16 -1.60 19.34 -4.73
C ILE A 16 -1.99 18.72 -6.08
N GLY A 17 -2.24 19.57 -7.08
CA GLY A 17 -2.32 19.17 -8.47
C GLY A 17 -0.96 19.13 -9.13
N ILE A 18 -0.81 18.25 -10.10
CA ILE A 18 0.26 18.27 -11.10
C ILE A 18 -0.43 18.45 -12.45
N ALA A 19 -0.31 19.64 -13.01
CA ALA A 19 -0.91 19.96 -14.31
C ALA A 19 -0.30 19.07 -15.40
N LYS A 20 -1.13 18.68 -16.35
CA LYS A 20 -0.73 17.89 -17.52
C LYS A 20 0.48 18.52 -18.22
N HIS A 21 1.52 17.76 -18.40
CA HIS A 21 2.75 18.16 -19.09
C HIS A 21 3.42 16.96 -19.78
N GLY A 22 4.39 17.23 -20.63
CA GLY A 22 5.16 16.18 -21.30
C GLY A 22 4.27 15.17 -22.02
N ARG A 23 4.36 13.89 -21.64
CA ARG A 23 3.57 12.79 -22.21
C ARG A 23 2.24 12.51 -21.50
N MET A 24 1.94 13.23 -20.43
CA MET A 24 0.69 13.02 -19.69
C MET A 24 -0.52 13.23 -20.60
N VAL A 25 -1.50 12.37 -20.47
CA VAL A 25 -2.80 12.50 -21.19
C VAL A 25 -3.86 13.16 -20.31
N THR A 26 -3.66 13.16 -19.01
CA THR A 26 -4.54 13.83 -18.04
C THR A 26 -3.72 14.45 -16.89
N ASP A 27 -4.37 15.26 -16.05
CA ASP A 27 -3.77 15.82 -14.83
C ASP A 27 -3.56 14.74 -13.76
N ALA A 28 -2.70 15.03 -12.79
CA ALA A 28 -2.55 14.23 -11.60
C ALA A 28 -2.78 15.06 -10.33
N ALA A 29 -2.97 14.39 -9.19
CA ALA A 29 -3.05 15.05 -7.89
C ALA A 29 -2.53 14.14 -6.78
N ILE A 30 -2.02 14.76 -5.72
CA ILE A 30 -1.49 14.10 -4.54
C ILE A 30 -2.24 14.62 -3.31
N VAL A 31 -2.70 13.70 -2.47
CA VAL A 31 -3.36 13.99 -1.20
C VAL A 31 -2.33 13.88 -0.07
N GLY A 32 -2.28 14.89 0.80
CA GLY A 32 -1.39 14.88 1.95
C GLY A 32 -1.68 16.03 2.89
N SER A 33 -1.41 15.85 4.17
CA SER A 33 -1.62 16.88 5.19
C SER A 33 -0.50 17.91 5.23
N ASP A 34 0.71 17.53 4.84
CA ASP A 34 1.89 18.39 4.77
C ASP A 34 2.46 18.38 3.35
N LEU A 35 2.02 19.36 2.58
CA LEU A 35 2.42 19.49 1.17
C LEU A 35 3.90 19.81 1.00
N GLN A 36 4.50 20.51 1.95
CA GLN A 36 5.93 20.84 1.89
C GLN A 36 6.78 19.59 2.14
N ALA A 37 6.45 18.80 3.16
CA ALA A 37 7.13 17.54 3.41
C ALA A 37 6.99 16.57 2.23
N LEU A 38 5.85 16.59 1.56
CA LEU A 38 5.61 15.81 0.35
C LEU A 38 6.49 16.29 -0.82
N LEU A 39 6.63 17.59 -1.02
CA LEU A 39 7.49 18.16 -2.06
C LEU A 39 8.98 17.92 -1.77
N ASP A 40 9.37 17.89 -0.50
CA ASP A 40 10.75 17.67 -0.06
C ASP A 40 11.10 16.18 0.07
N GLY A 41 10.09 15.30 -0.02
CA GLY A 41 10.22 13.86 0.13
C GLY A 41 10.76 13.12 -1.10
N ASP A 42 10.42 11.84 -1.21
CA ASP A 42 10.86 10.97 -2.31
C ASP A 42 10.30 11.45 -3.66
N GLU A 43 11.16 11.85 -4.57
CA GLU A 43 10.79 12.30 -5.92
C GLU A 43 10.23 11.17 -6.80
N ARG A 44 10.51 9.91 -6.47
CA ARG A 44 10.17 8.76 -7.32
C ARG A 44 8.67 8.45 -7.35
N ALA A 45 7.98 8.61 -6.24
CA ALA A 45 6.53 8.34 -6.18
C ALA A 45 5.73 9.36 -7.03
N PRO A 46 5.95 10.69 -6.93
CA PRO A 46 5.34 11.66 -7.85
C PRO A 46 5.72 11.44 -9.32
N GLU A 47 6.94 11.00 -9.61
CA GLU A 47 7.36 10.69 -10.97
C GLU A 47 6.62 9.46 -11.53
N GLN A 48 6.40 8.43 -10.71
CA GLN A 48 5.54 7.30 -11.07
C GLN A 48 4.09 7.73 -11.30
N LEU A 49 3.59 8.71 -10.55
CA LEU A 49 2.24 9.26 -10.76
C LEU A 49 2.12 9.97 -12.12
N VAL A 50 3.14 10.74 -12.52
CA VAL A 50 3.23 11.34 -13.85
C VAL A 50 3.24 10.28 -14.95
N ASN A 51 3.99 9.19 -14.73
CA ASN A 51 4.02 8.05 -15.65
C ASN A 51 2.64 7.37 -15.74
N ALA A 52 1.94 7.22 -14.62
CA ALA A 52 0.57 6.70 -14.59
C ALA A 52 -0.39 7.59 -15.40
N ALA A 53 -0.29 8.92 -15.24
CA ALA A 53 -1.08 9.89 -16.00
C ALA A 53 -0.71 9.95 -17.49
N SER A 54 0.34 9.26 -17.90
CA SER A 54 0.77 9.15 -19.30
C SER A 54 0.28 7.86 -19.98
N LEU A 55 -0.41 6.99 -19.25
CA LEU A 55 -0.92 5.74 -19.83
C LEU A 55 -2.04 6.02 -20.85
N PRO A 56 -2.07 5.30 -21.98
CA PRO A 56 -3.14 5.42 -22.95
C PRO A 56 -4.50 5.21 -22.30
N GLY A 57 -5.46 6.07 -22.65
CA GLY A 57 -6.82 5.99 -22.13
C GLY A 57 -7.00 6.43 -20.70
N ALA A 58 -5.97 6.97 -20.03
CA ALA A 58 -6.15 7.52 -18.68
C ALA A 58 -7.21 8.64 -18.69
N VAL A 59 -8.24 8.50 -17.87
CA VAL A 59 -9.40 9.41 -17.80
C VAL A 59 -9.55 10.03 -16.43
N GLY A 60 -10.13 11.21 -16.39
CA GLY A 60 -10.26 11.98 -15.17
C GLY A 60 -8.90 12.46 -14.69
N ARG A 61 -8.71 12.46 -13.39
CA ARG A 61 -7.43 12.83 -12.76
C ARG A 61 -6.83 11.59 -12.10
N VAL A 62 -5.53 11.37 -12.28
CA VAL A 62 -4.81 10.30 -11.58
C VAL A 62 -4.45 10.79 -10.19
N TRP A 63 -4.71 9.98 -9.18
CA TRP A 63 -4.54 10.36 -7.78
C TRP A 63 -3.46 9.55 -7.11
N ALA A 64 -2.70 10.18 -6.24
CA ALA A 64 -1.91 9.54 -5.20
C ALA A 64 -2.53 9.88 -3.84
N MET A 65 -2.94 8.86 -3.11
CA MET A 65 -3.57 9.00 -1.81
C MET A 65 -2.54 9.32 -0.73
N ALA A 66 -2.99 9.58 0.51
CA ALA A 66 -2.12 10.05 1.59
C ALA A 66 -1.03 9.05 2.01
N ASP A 67 -1.20 7.78 1.69
CA ASP A 67 -0.25 6.69 1.93
C ASP A 67 0.74 6.46 0.77
N HIS A 68 0.74 7.34 -0.24
CA HIS A 68 1.53 7.14 -1.44
C HIS A 68 3.03 7.04 -1.14
N HIS A 69 3.67 6.11 -1.82
CA HIS A 69 5.12 5.96 -1.83
C HIS A 69 5.58 5.25 -3.10
N PHE A 70 6.88 5.14 -3.28
CA PHE A 70 7.46 4.46 -4.44
C PHE A 70 7.03 2.99 -4.49
N GLY A 71 6.48 2.57 -5.63
CA GLY A 71 6.02 1.22 -5.90
C GLY A 71 6.77 0.58 -7.08
N TYR A 72 6.26 -0.55 -7.54
CA TYR A 72 6.82 -1.29 -8.68
C TYR A 72 6.14 -0.85 -9.99
N GLY A 73 6.54 0.27 -10.56
CA GLY A 73 6.00 0.80 -11.82
C GLY A 73 4.96 1.90 -11.62
N LEU A 74 3.98 1.73 -10.75
CA LEU A 74 3.07 2.77 -10.29
C LEU A 74 3.28 3.07 -8.80
N PRO A 75 2.94 4.28 -8.32
CA PRO A 75 3.06 4.56 -6.90
C PRO A 75 2.04 3.74 -6.12
N ILE A 76 2.44 3.22 -4.97
CA ILE A 76 1.49 2.68 -4.01
C ILE A 76 0.54 3.80 -3.58
N GLY A 77 -0.72 3.49 -3.27
CA GLY A 77 -1.75 4.50 -3.01
C GLY A 77 -2.22 5.23 -4.27
N GLY A 78 -1.73 4.81 -5.46
CA GLY A 78 -2.18 5.37 -6.74
C GLY A 78 -3.58 4.92 -7.11
N VAL A 79 -4.39 5.85 -7.65
CA VAL A 79 -5.72 5.56 -8.20
C VAL A 79 -5.75 6.06 -9.64
N LEU A 80 -5.96 5.15 -10.57
CA LEU A 80 -5.98 5.40 -12.00
C LEU A 80 -7.20 4.70 -12.63
N ALA A 81 -7.88 5.40 -13.51
CA ALA A 81 -8.88 4.81 -14.41
C ALA A 81 -8.45 4.97 -15.87
N THR A 82 -8.67 3.94 -16.66
CA THR A 82 -8.46 3.97 -18.11
C THR A 82 -9.75 3.60 -18.82
N ASP A 83 -10.06 4.32 -19.89
CA ASP A 83 -11.16 4.00 -20.80
C ASP A 83 -10.69 2.98 -21.83
N HIS A 84 -11.26 1.77 -21.80
CA HIS A 84 -10.85 0.69 -22.70
C HIS A 84 -11.21 0.99 -24.19
N ASP A 85 -12.17 1.88 -24.42
CA ASP A 85 -12.59 2.30 -25.76
C ASP A 85 -11.85 3.56 -26.26
N ALA A 86 -10.83 4.02 -25.51
CA ALA A 86 -10.09 5.23 -25.86
C ALA A 86 -9.28 5.07 -27.16
N GLY A 87 -9.71 5.77 -28.21
CA GLY A 87 -9.05 5.80 -29.50
C GLY A 87 -9.02 4.42 -30.21
N GLU A 88 -8.17 4.28 -31.22
CA GLU A 88 -8.09 3.05 -32.04
C GLU A 88 -7.40 1.88 -31.32
N GLN A 89 -6.56 2.16 -30.32
CA GLN A 89 -5.78 1.16 -29.59
C GLN A 89 -6.39 0.76 -28.25
N GLY A 90 -7.46 1.44 -27.82
CA GLY A 90 -8.04 1.28 -26.49
C GLY A 90 -7.17 1.86 -25.38
N GLY A 91 -7.68 1.78 -24.15
CA GLY A 91 -6.95 2.17 -22.95
C GLY A 91 -5.99 1.08 -22.46
N ALA A 92 -5.00 1.49 -21.66
CA ALA A 92 -4.05 0.58 -21.08
C ALA A 92 -4.70 -0.37 -20.07
N VAL A 93 -4.36 -1.65 -20.13
CA VAL A 93 -4.61 -2.65 -19.09
C VAL A 93 -3.27 -2.98 -18.45
N SER A 94 -3.12 -2.69 -17.16
CA SER A 94 -1.84 -2.84 -16.47
C SER A 94 -1.97 -3.79 -15.26
N PRO A 95 -1.76 -5.10 -15.44
CA PRO A 95 -1.78 -6.05 -14.31
C PRO A 95 -0.74 -5.70 -13.24
N GLY A 96 0.43 -5.21 -13.62
CA GLY A 96 1.48 -4.78 -12.70
C GLY A 96 1.10 -3.58 -11.83
N ALA A 97 0.04 -2.83 -12.19
CA ALA A 97 -0.46 -1.71 -11.39
C ALA A 97 -1.26 -2.16 -10.16
N VAL A 98 -1.70 -3.41 -10.12
CA VAL A 98 -2.43 -3.97 -8.96
C VAL A 98 -1.51 -4.09 -7.74
N GLY A 99 -0.21 -4.22 -7.96
CA GLY A 99 0.80 -4.36 -6.91
C GLY A 99 1.02 -5.82 -6.49
N PHE A 100 2.07 -6.05 -5.71
CA PHE A 100 2.43 -7.36 -5.18
C PHE A 100 1.87 -7.58 -3.78
N ASP A 101 1.91 -6.56 -2.93
CA ASP A 101 1.42 -6.61 -1.55
C ASP A 101 -0.03 -6.13 -1.49
N ILE A 102 -0.92 -6.96 -2.01
CA ILE A 102 -2.34 -6.64 -2.09
C ILE A 102 -2.92 -6.62 -0.67
N ASN A 103 -3.63 -5.54 -0.34
CA ASN A 103 -4.17 -5.28 0.98
C ASN A 103 -3.11 -4.94 2.07
N CYS A 104 -1.86 -4.88 1.74
CA CYS A 104 -0.71 -4.31 2.50
C CYS A 104 -0.85 -4.30 4.04
N GLY A 105 -1.36 -5.28 4.66
CA GLY A 105 -1.49 -5.57 6.09
C GLY A 105 -1.21 -4.49 7.17
N VAL A 106 -1.22 -3.19 6.84
CA VAL A 106 -1.02 -2.11 7.82
C VAL A 106 -2.11 -2.14 8.87
N ARG A 107 -1.73 -2.07 10.13
CA ARG A 107 -2.64 -2.05 11.29
C ARG A 107 -2.37 -0.84 12.16
N MET A 108 -3.44 -0.29 12.71
CA MET A 108 -3.34 0.76 13.72
C MET A 108 -3.50 0.14 15.10
N LEU A 109 -2.52 0.39 15.97
CA LEU A 109 -2.57 0.00 17.37
C LEU A 109 -2.75 1.26 18.22
N ALA A 110 -3.82 1.30 19.00
CA ALA A 110 -4.05 2.37 19.96
C ALA A 110 -3.57 1.94 21.36
N PHE A 111 -2.88 2.85 22.03
CA PHE A 111 -2.41 2.64 23.40
C PHE A 111 -3.09 3.66 24.32
N ASP A 112 -3.36 3.25 25.56
CA ASP A 112 -3.88 4.15 26.61
C ASP A 112 -2.72 4.94 27.22
N MET A 113 -2.07 5.76 26.41
CA MET A 113 -1.00 6.67 26.81
C MET A 113 -0.91 7.86 25.84
N MET A 114 -0.45 8.99 26.34
CA MET A 114 -0.17 10.15 25.51
C MET A 114 1.19 10.01 24.82
N ALA A 115 1.36 10.60 23.64
CA ALA A 115 2.64 10.55 22.91
C ALA A 115 3.79 11.18 23.71
N ASP A 116 3.51 12.21 24.49
CA ASP A 116 4.49 12.89 25.36
C ASP A 116 4.98 12.03 26.53
N ASP A 117 4.22 11.00 26.89
CA ASP A 117 4.60 10.04 27.93
C ASP A 117 5.61 8.99 27.43
N LEU A 118 5.90 8.98 26.13
CA LEU A 118 6.84 8.06 25.51
C LEU A 118 8.29 8.60 25.61
N PRO A 119 9.14 8.07 26.50
CA PRO A 119 10.44 8.68 26.82
C PRO A 119 11.42 8.70 25.64
N ASP A 120 11.33 7.70 24.75
CA ASP A 120 12.23 7.54 23.59
C ASP A 120 11.45 6.87 22.44
N PRO A 121 10.78 7.65 21.57
CA PRO A 121 10.04 7.12 20.43
C PRO A 121 10.90 6.28 19.47
N ALA A 122 12.15 6.67 19.28
CA ALA A 122 13.07 5.95 18.38
C ALA A 122 13.44 4.57 18.94
N LYS A 123 13.66 4.47 20.27
CA LYS A 123 13.89 3.19 20.93
C LYS A 123 12.64 2.31 20.91
N PHE A 124 11.47 2.90 21.08
CA PHE A 124 10.19 2.19 20.96
C PHE A 124 10.04 1.61 19.55
N ALA A 125 10.20 2.42 18.51
CA ALA A 125 10.10 1.99 17.12
C ALA A 125 11.08 0.85 16.78
N ARG A 126 12.34 0.97 17.22
CA ARG A 126 13.32 -0.13 17.04
C ARG A 126 12.92 -1.43 17.73
N ARG A 127 12.35 -1.35 18.93
CA ARG A 127 11.87 -2.54 19.67
C ARG A 127 10.64 -3.14 19.00
N LEU A 128 9.74 -2.29 18.53
CA LEU A 128 8.55 -2.73 17.80
C LEU A 128 8.95 -3.46 16.51
N GLY A 129 9.83 -2.87 15.69
CA GLY A 129 10.34 -3.52 14.48
C GLY A 129 11.07 -4.84 14.71
N GLY A 130 11.70 -5.01 15.90
CA GLY A 130 12.29 -6.30 16.29
C GLY A 130 11.28 -7.34 16.77
N ARG A 131 10.07 -6.92 17.19
CA ARG A 131 8.99 -7.80 17.64
C ARG A 131 7.98 -8.12 16.54
N VAL A 132 7.78 -7.16 15.64
CA VAL A 132 6.89 -7.27 14.48
C VAL A 132 7.76 -7.03 13.25
N PRO A 133 8.50 -8.05 12.80
CA PRO A 133 9.36 -7.92 11.64
C PRO A 133 8.51 -7.73 10.37
N SER A 134 9.03 -6.91 9.46
CA SER A 134 8.40 -6.63 8.17
C SER A 134 9.23 -7.17 7.01
N GLY A 135 8.59 -7.36 5.88
CA GLY A 135 9.21 -7.79 4.62
C GLY A 135 9.33 -9.31 4.47
N THR A 136 9.86 -9.72 3.32
CA THR A 136 9.94 -11.13 2.87
C THR A 136 11.18 -11.87 3.36
N SER A 137 11.89 -11.36 4.37
CA SER A 137 13.20 -11.88 4.82
C SER A 137 13.16 -13.25 5.53
N GLY A 138 12.02 -13.93 5.57
CA GLY A 138 11.87 -15.23 6.24
C GLY A 138 12.05 -15.21 7.76
N ARG A 139 12.21 -14.03 8.35
CA ARG A 139 12.34 -13.84 9.81
C ARG A 139 11.01 -13.40 10.40
N GLY A 140 9.99 -14.22 10.20
CA GLY A 140 8.68 -14.01 10.81
C GLY A 140 8.77 -14.01 12.35
N GLY A 141 7.83 -13.34 12.99
CA GLY A 141 7.72 -13.35 14.45
C GLY A 141 7.21 -14.67 15.02
N VAL A 142 6.69 -15.56 14.17
CA VAL A 142 6.07 -16.83 14.56
C VAL A 142 6.39 -17.89 13.51
N ASP A 143 6.88 -19.03 13.99
CA ASP A 143 7.07 -20.21 13.15
C ASP A 143 5.77 -21.03 13.14
N LEU A 144 5.15 -21.16 11.98
CA LEU A 144 3.96 -21.99 11.78
C LEU A 144 4.34 -23.27 11.04
N SER A 145 3.76 -24.40 11.45
CA SER A 145 3.83 -25.61 10.64
C SER A 145 3.00 -25.41 9.36
N ALA A 146 3.25 -26.21 8.32
CA ALA A 146 2.46 -26.15 7.08
C ALA A 146 0.95 -26.35 7.35
N ARG A 147 0.60 -27.20 8.33
CA ARG A 147 -0.79 -27.44 8.75
C ARG A 147 -1.38 -26.19 9.42
N ASP A 148 -0.62 -25.55 10.33
CA ASP A 148 -1.10 -24.35 11.03
C ASP A 148 -1.26 -23.20 10.04
N LEU A 149 -0.33 -23.06 9.08
CA LEU A 149 -0.46 -22.07 8.01
C LEU A 149 -1.73 -22.31 7.17
N THR A 150 -2.01 -23.58 6.77
CA THR A 150 -3.25 -23.91 6.06
C THR A 150 -4.47 -23.51 6.89
N ASN A 151 -4.51 -23.87 8.16
CA ASN A 151 -5.63 -23.51 9.03
C ASN A 151 -5.81 -21.99 9.14
N VAL A 152 -4.70 -21.22 9.26
CA VAL A 152 -4.76 -19.75 9.32
C VAL A 152 -5.30 -19.16 8.01
N LEU A 153 -4.91 -19.71 6.87
CA LEU A 153 -5.38 -19.25 5.57
C LEU A 153 -6.88 -19.59 5.33
N GLU A 154 -7.36 -20.73 5.81
CA GLU A 154 -8.75 -21.17 5.65
C GLU A 154 -9.70 -20.58 6.71
N GLU A 155 -9.28 -20.53 7.97
CA GLU A 155 -10.09 -20.11 9.10
C GLU A 155 -9.80 -18.66 9.55
N GLY A 156 -8.77 -18.04 9.00
CA GLY A 156 -8.41 -16.66 9.29
C GLY A 156 -7.87 -16.45 10.71
N ALA A 157 -8.18 -15.29 11.27
CA ALA A 157 -7.65 -14.88 12.58
C ALA A 157 -8.11 -15.76 13.76
N SER A 158 -9.20 -16.51 13.62
CA SER A 158 -9.62 -17.48 14.66
C SER A 158 -8.57 -18.56 14.89
N ALA A 159 -7.99 -19.12 13.82
CA ALA A 159 -6.92 -20.10 13.94
C ALA A 159 -5.65 -19.52 14.62
N VAL A 160 -5.37 -18.23 14.43
CA VAL A 160 -4.29 -17.54 15.14
C VAL A 160 -4.57 -17.47 16.64
N ALA A 161 -5.81 -17.18 17.04
CA ALA A 161 -6.22 -17.16 18.44
C ALA A 161 -6.13 -18.57 19.08
N ASP A 162 -6.51 -19.62 18.35
CA ASP A 162 -6.41 -21.02 18.81
C ASP A 162 -4.96 -21.46 19.03
N LEU A 163 -4.00 -20.88 18.30
CA LEU A 163 -2.57 -21.07 18.53
C LEU A 163 -2.02 -20.27 19.73
N GLY A 164 -2.88 -19.49 20.41
CA GLY A 164 -2.49 -18.65 21.54
C GLY A 164 -1.68 -17.40 21.14
N LEU A 165 -1.75 -17.01 19.88
CA LEU A 165 -1.01 -15.86 19.33
C LEU A 165 -1.85 -14.58 19.27
N GLY A 166 -3.10 -14.63 19.73
CA GLY A 166 -4.02 -13.50 19.79
C GLY A 166 -5.12 -13.76 20.81
N ALA A 167 -5.98 -12.77 21.02
CA ALA A 167 -7.14 -12.90 21.89
C ALA A 167 -8.43 -13.00 21.04
N VAL A 168 -9.36 -13.86 21.47
CA VAL A 168 -10.67 -14.02 20.80
C VAL A 168 -11.43 -12.67 20.73
N ASP A 169 -11.25 -11.81 21.73
CA ASP A 169 -11.88 -10.48 21.74
C ASP A 169 -11.33 -9.55 20.65
N ASP A 170 -10.15 -9.81 20.12
CA ASP A 170 -9.57 -9.03 19.03
C ASP A 170 -10.30 -9.29 17.70
N LEU A 171 -10.89 -10.47 17.52
CA LEU A 171 -11.60 -10.84 16.28
C LEU A 171 -12.72 -9.85 15.97
N ARG A 172 -13.46 -9.38 16.99
CA ARG A 172 -14.57 -8.41 16.83
C ARG A 172 -14.12 -7.03 16.35
N ARG A 173 -12.80 -6.77 16.36
CA ARG A 173 -12.19 -5.52 15.93
C ARG A 173 -11.57 -5.62 14.53
N LEU A 174 -11.64 -6.81 13.93
CA LEU A 174 -11.15 -7.09 12.59
C LEU A 174 -12.31 -7.03 11.59
N GLU A 175 -12.02 -6.55 10.40
CA GLU A 175 -12.93 -6.63 9.27
C GLU A 175 -13.32 -8.10 9.02
N SER A 176 -14.60 -8.36 8.80
CA SER A 176 -15.15 -9.72 8.60
C SER A 176 -14.76 -10.72 9.71
N ASP A 177 -14.61 -10.24 10.96
CA ASP A 177 -14.13 -11.03 12.09
C ASP A 177 -12.79 -11.74 11.81
N GLY A 178 -11.98 -11.14 10.93
CA GLY A 178 -10.65 -11.63 10.57
C GLY A 178 -10.67 -12.86 9.64
N ARG A 179 -11.75 -13.10 8.93
CA ARG A 179 -11.89 -14.20 7.94
C ARG A 179 -12.38 -13.67 6.59
N LEU A 180 -11.75 -14.13 5.52
CA LEU A 180 -12.27 -13.99 4.17
C LEU A 180 -12.83 -15.33 3.70
N ASP A 181 -13.97 -15.29 3.02
CA ASP A 181 -14.56 -16.47 2.40
C ASP A 181 -13.90 -16.68 1.03
N ALA A 182 -12.74 -17.35 1.05
CA ALA A 182 -11.91 -17.57 -0.13
C ALA A 182 -11.34 -18.99 -0.12
N GLU A 183 -11.27 -19.59 -1.29
CA GLU A 183 -10.53 -20.84 -1.48
C GLU A 183 -9.02 -20.55 -1.40
N VAL A 184 -8.33 -21.28 -0.53
CA VAL A 184 -6.87 -21.14 -0.36
C VAL A 184 -6.16 -22.14 -1.24
N CYS A 185 -5.38 -21.64 -2.20
CA CYS A 185 -4.47 -22.44 -2.99
C CYS A 185 -3.02 -22.16 -2.55
N LEU A 186 -2.48 -23.00 -1.69
CA LEU A 186 -1.11 -22.85 -1.19
C LEU A 186 -0.05 -22.87 -2.28
N LEU A 187 -0.33 -23.50 -3.43
CA LEU A 187 0.62 -23.56 -4.55
C LEU A 187 0.94 -22.18 -5.12
N TYR A 188 -0.04 -21.27 -5.14
CA TYR A 188 0.14 -19.93 -5.66
C TYR A 188 0.58 -18.92 -4.59
N THR A 189 0.40 -19.21 -3.31
CA THR A 189 0.78 -18.32 -2.22
C THR A 189 2.22 -18.53 -1.76
N THR A 190 2.76 -19.75 -1.92
CA THR A 190 4.14 -20.09 -1.55
C THR A 190 5.14 -19.81 -2.68
N ASP A 191 4.79 -20.09 -3.94
CA ASP A 191 5.68 -19.87 -5.10
C ASP A 191 5.89 -18.39 -5.40
N ALA A 192 4.93 -17.52 -5.15
CA ALA A 192 5.09 -16.09 -5.35
C ALA A 192 6.14 -15.44 -4.41
N ALA A 193 6.47 -16.09 -3.29
CA ALA A 193 7.51 -15.65 -2.37
C ALA A 193 8.90 -16.19 -2.76
N ASP A 194 8.97 -17.34 -3.45
CA ASP A 194 10.22 -17.98 -3.86
C ASP A 194 10.77 -17.41 -5.16
N ASP A 195 9.94 -16.87 -6.03
CA ASP A 195 10.34 -16.23 -7.30
C ASP A 195 10.96 -14.83 -7.13
N LEU A 196 11.03 -14.31 -5.90
CA LEU A 196 11.60 -12.99 -5.58
C LEU A 196 13.02 -13.05 -4.99
N ASN A 197 13.70 -14.20 -5.03
CA ASN A 197 15.10 -14.36 -4.62
C ASN A 197 16.08 -14.38 -5.80
#